data_41f2ff3f81ad4614ecb24aef7c00628f
#
_entry.id   41f2ff3f81ad4614ecb24aef7c00628f
#
_cell.length_a   1.000
_cell.length_b   1.000
_cell.length_c   1.000
_cell.angle_alpha   90.00
_cell.angle_beta   90.00
_cell.angle_gamma   90.00
#
_symmetry.space_group_name_H-M   'P 1'
#
loop_
_entity.id
_entity.type
_entity.pdbx_description
1 polymer ?
#
loop_
_entity_poly.entity_id
_entity_poly.type
_entity_poly.pdbx_seq_one_letter_code
_entity_poly.pdbx_strand_id
1 'polypeptide(L)'
;MAKSIFTQKEIEYLKSQRLVRIATAASTQQEGSVQPDVVPVGFDFDGEYLYVGGMNLLKSTKFRNVLKNNKVAIVVDDLKSIDPWDPRGIRIYGTADIVTRQGGYMENTDQPNPQYIRVNPKKKWSWGVAEPVIVQGKFNVKKAKAG
;
A
#
# COMPACT_ATOMS: atom_id res chain seq x y z
N MET A 1 -10.13 -0.72 -20.48
CA MET A 1 -9.86 -1.07 -19.09
C MET A 1 -8.38 -0.86 -18.76
N ALA A 2 -8.12 -0.16 -17.69
CA ALA A 2 -6.76 0.02 -17.25
C ALA A 2 -6.20 -1.36 -16.82
N LYS A 3 -5.03 -1.71 -17.33
CA LYS A 3 -4.37 -2.96 -17.00
C LYS A 3 -3.63 -2.76 -15.68
N SER A 4 -3.78 -3.70 -14.75
CA SER A 4 -3.05 -3.69 -13.50
C SER A 4 -1.54 -3.70 -13.75
N ILE A 5 -0.78 -2.94 -12.96
CA ILE A 5 0.69 -2.96 -13.02
C ILE A 5 1.28 -4.19 -12.34
N PHE A 6 0.45 -4.97 -11.68
CA PHE A 6 0.89 -6.14 -10.93
C PHE A 6 0.80 -7.41 -11.77
N THR A 7 1.77 -8.30 -11.63
CA THR A 7 1.69 -9.63 -12.19
C THR A 7 0.67 -10.45 -11.40
N GLN A 8 0.26 -11.60 -11.95
CA GLN A 8 -0.69 -12.48 -11.26
C GLN A 8 -0.14 -12.96 -9.90
N LYS A 9 1.13 -13.30 -9.83
CA LYS A 9 1.76 -13.71 -8.56
C LYS A 9 1.79 -12.58 -7.55
N GLU A 10 2.01 -11.36 -7.99
CA GLU A 10 1.98 -10.18 -7.11
C GLU A 10 0.57 -9.91 -6.60
N ILE A 11 -0.45 -10.07 -7.45
CA ILE A 11 -1.85 -9.95 -7.03
C ILE A 11 -2.18 -10.99 -5.95
N GLU A 12 -1.79 -12.24 -6.17
CA GLU A 12 -1.99 -13.30 -5.19
C GLU A 12 -1.27 -12.99 -3.86
N TYR A 13 -0.05 -12.48 -3.95
CA TYR A 13 0.71 -12.08 -2.77
C TYR A 13 -0.01 -10.99 -1.98
N LEU A 14 -0.43 -9.91 -2.67
CA LEU A 14 -1.14 -8.81 -2.02
C LEU A 14 -2.43 -9.29 -1.35
N LYS A 15 -3.17 -10.18 -1.99
CA LYS A 15 -4.41 -10.73 -1.43
C LYS A 15 -4.16 -11.67 -0.23
N SER A 16 -2.96 -12.23 -0.12
CA SER A 16 -2.60 -13.11 0.98
C SER A 16 -2.19 -12.35 2.25
N GLN A 17 -1.92 -11.05 2.14
CA GLN A 17 -1.41 -10.24 3.24
C GLN A 17 -2.55 -9.46 3.90
N ARG A 18 -2.39 -9.12 5.18
CA ARG A 18 -3.39 -8.43 5.99
C ARG A 18 -2.99 -7.02 6.37
N LEU A 19 -1.70 -6.71 6.33
CA LEU A 19 -1.18 -5.41 6.75
C LEU A 19 -0.38 -4.77 5.62
N VAL A 20 -0.55 -3.47 5.49
CA VAL A 20 0.36 -2.61 4.73
C VAL A 20 1.01 -1.62 5.70
N ARG A 21 2.14 -1.08 5.31
CA ARG A 21 2.68 0.13 5.92
C ARG A 21 2.44 1.25 4.93
N ILE A 22 1.65 2.22 5.32
CA ILE A 22 1.33 3.37 4.47
C ILE A 22 2.10 4.59 4.96
N ALA A 23 2.82 5.21 4.04
CA ALA A 23 3.55 6.45 4.27
C ALA A 23 2.85 7.60 3.57
N THR A 24 2.67 8.67 4.31
CA THR A 24 2.04 9.89 3.82
C THR A 24 2.89 11.09 4.24
N ALA A 25 2.69 12.21 3.58
CA ALA A 25 3.41 13.43 3.91
C ALA A 25 2.57 14.63 3.55
N ALA A 26 2.35 15.52 4.52
CA ALA A 26 1.69 16.79 4.25
C ALA A 26 2.74 17.86 4.06
N SER A 27 2.62 18.62 2.99
CA SER A 27 3.45 19.81 2.82
C SER A 27 2.86 20.94 3.65
N THR A 28 3.62 21.46 4.59
CA THR A 28 3.28 22.71 5.26
C THR A 28 4.24 23.77 4.75
N GLN A 29 3.70 24.73 4.01
CA GLN A 29 4.51 25.81 3.47
C GLN A 29 5.13 26.68 4.58
N GLN A 30 4.51 26.68 5.76
CA GLN A 30 4.93 27.52 6.89
C GLN A 30 6.23 27.05 7.52
N GLU A 31 6.54 25.77 7.44
CA GLU A 31 7.72 25.21 8.10
C GLU A 31 8.87 24.91 7.14
N GLY A 32 8.63 25.04 5.83
CA GLY A 32 9.64 24.74 4.82
C GLY A 32 10.11 23.29 4.82
N SER A 33 9.46 22.43 5.60
CA SER A 33 9.81 21.02 5.72
C SER A 33 8.56 20.16 5.81
N VAL A 34 8.71 18.90 5.47
CA VAL A 34 7.62 17.92 5.48
C VAL A 34 8.01 16.80 6.44
N GLN A 35 7.13 16.49 7.37
CA GLN A 35 7.31 15.33 8.25
C GLN A 35 6.68 14.11 7.58
N PRO A 36 7.47 13.12 7.11
CA PRO A 36 6.90 11.86 6.66
C PRO A 36 6.27 11.11 7.83
N ASP A 37 5.16 10.45 7.56
CA ASP A 37 4.45 9.62 8.52
C ASP A 37 4.31 8.22 7.97
N VAL A 38 4.46 7.20 8.81
CA VAL A 38 4.27 5.82 8.41
C VAL A 38 3.60 5.04 9.54
N VAL A 39 2.59 4.25 9.19
CA VAL A 39 1.89 3.39 10.15
C VAL A 39 1.51 2.07 9.49
N PRO A 40 1.46 0.97 10.27
CA PRO A 40 0.85 -0.26 9.78
C PRO A 40 -0.67 -0.15 9.86
N VAL A 41 -1.36 -0.74 8.90
CA VAL A 41 -2.82 -0.70 8.87
C VAL A 41 -3.34 -1.87 8.04
N GLY A 42 -4.54 -2.35 8.36
CA GLY A 42 -5.23 -3.34 7.53
C GLY A 42 -5.59 -2.77 6.17
N PHE A 43 -5.81 -3.64 5.22
CA PHE A 43 -6.17 -3.23 3.87
C PHE A 43 -6.94 -4.29 3.12
N ASP A 44 -7.64 -3.84 2.07
CA ASP A 44 -8.19 -4.69 1.02
C ASP A 44 -7.50 -4.37 -0.30
N PHE A 45 -7.45 -5.34 -1.19
CA PHE A 45 -6.95 -5.17 -2.54
C PHE A 45 -7.90 -5.88 -3.50
N ASP A 46 -8.41 -5.15 -4.50
CA ASP A 46 -9.37 -5.68 -5.46
C ASP A 46 -8.73 -6.15 -6.78
N GLY A 47 -7.41 -6.17 -6.85
CA GLY A 47 -6.66 -6.47 -8.07
C GLY A 47 -6.14 -5.23 -8.78
N GLU A 48 -6.69 -4.08 -8.46
CA GLU A 48 -6.33 -2.79 -9.09
C GLU A 48 -6.02 -1.72 -8.05
N TYR A 49 -6.89 -1.56 -7.05
CA TYR A 49 -6.77 -0.53 -6.01
C TYR A 49 -6.54 -1.16 -4.66
N LEU A 50 -5.80 -0.44 -3.80
CA LEU A 50 -5.68 -0.78 -2.39
C LEU A 50 -6.60 0.15 -1.58
N TYR A 51 -7.25 -0.40 -0.57
CA TYR A 51 -8.19 0.33 0.29
C TYR A 51 -7.71 0.23 1.73
N VAL A 52 -7.42 1.37 2.32
CA VAL A 52 -6.92 1.48 3.69
C VAL A 52 -8.01 2.13 4.53
N GLY A 53 -8.49 1.42 5.54
CA GLY A 53 -9.46 1.92 6.48
C GLY A 53 -8.87 2.11 7.86
N GLY A 54 -9.71 2.29 8.86
CA GLY A 54 -9.28 2.39 10.24
C GLY A 54 -10.46 2.78 11.14
N MET A 55 -10.37 2.41 12.42
CA MET A 55 -11.44 2.68 13.39
C MET A 55 -11.69 4.20 13.57
N ASN A 56 -10.62 5.00 13.51
CA ASN A 56 -10.70 6.46 13.62
C ASN A 56 -10.03 7.12 12.41
N LEU A 57 -10.36 6.64 11.21
CA LEU A 57 -9.69 7.10 9.99
C LEU A 57 -9.71 8.61 9.85
N LEU A 58 -10.88 9.24 10.04
CA LEU A 58 -11.05 10.69 9.85
C LEU A 58 -10.21 11.53 10.79
N LYS A 59 -9.81 10.99 11.93
CA LYS A 59 -8.98 11.67 12.93
C LYS A 59 -7.50 11.30 12.80
N SER A 60 -7.15 10.42 11.86
CA SER A 60 -5.77 9.94 11.74
C SER A 60 -4.89 10.93 11.00
N THR A 61 -3.59 10.87 11.28
CA THR A 61 -2.58 11.67 10.59
C THR A 61 -2.55 11.35 9.10
N LYS A 62 -2.65 10.07 8.73
CA LYS A 62 -2.64 9.66 7.32
C LYS A 62 -3.80 10.27 6.53
N PHE A 63 -4.98 10.34 7.13
CA PHE A 63 -6.15 10.93 6.49
C PHE A 63 -5.94 12.43 6.24
N ARG A 64 -5.49 13.16 7.27
CA ARG A 64 -5.20 14.59 7.14
C ARG A 64 -4.12 14.86 6.11
N ASN A 65 -3.08 14.02 6.08
CA ASN A 65 -1.99 14.17 5.12
C ASN A 65 -2.49 13.97 3.69
N VAL A 66 -3.29 12.94 3.46
CA VAL A 66 -3.83 12.63 2.12
C VAL A 66 -4.70 13.78 1.58
N LEU A 67 -5.47 14.44 2.45
CA LEU A 67 -6.28 15.59 2.03
C LEU A 67 -5.42 16.76 1.54
N LYS A 68 -4.20 16.88 2.02
CA LYS A 68 -3.27 17.96 1.64
C LYS A 68 -2.32 17.54 0.53
N ASN A 69 -1.92 16.29 0.52
CA ASN A 69 -0.99 15.74 -0.45
C ASN A 69 -1.41 14.29 -0.74
N ASN A 70 -1.93 14.08 -1.94
CA ASN A 70 -2.47 12.77 -2.32
C ASN A 70 -1.42 11.76 -2.75
N LYS A 71 -0.14 12.11 -2.75
CA LYS A 71 0.93 11.16 -3.05
C LYS A 71 1.23 10.33 -1.82
N VAL A 72 1.19 9.01 -1.98
CA VAL A 72 1.43 8.07 -0.89
C VAL A 72 2.41 7.00 -1.32
N ALA A 73 3.05 6.39 -0.34
CA ALA A 73 3.85 5.19 -0.55
C ALA A 73 3.31 4.08 0.35
N ILE A 74 3.34 2.86 -0.18
CA ILE A 74 2.90 1.68 0.54
C ILE A 74 3.98 0.61 0.41
N VAL A 75 4.18 -0.14 1.47
CA VAL A 75 4.92 -1.38 1.40
C VAL A 75 4.09 -2.49 2.04
N VAL A 76 4.01 -3.62 1.34
CA VAL A 76 3.49 -4.88 1.84
C VAL A 76 4.68 -5.83 1.83
N ASP A 77 5.03 -6.38 2.99
CA ASP A 77 6.21 -7.21 3.09
C ASP A 77 6.03 -8.26 4.17
N ASP A 78 6.77 -9.34 4.02
CA ASP A 78 6.91 -10.34 5.07
C ASP A 78 8.23 -11.08 4.89
N LEU A 79 8.52 -11.94 5.85
CA LEU A 79 9.70 -12.78 5.84
C LEU A 79 9.22 -14.21 5.67
N LYS A 80 9.46 -14.78 4.49
CA LYS A 80 9.03 -16.15 4.19
C LYS A 80 9.82 -17.17 5.03
N SER A 81 11.10 -16.89 5.28
CA SER A 81 11.98 -17.74 6.05
C SER A 81 13.09 -16.90 6.66
N ILE A 82 13.54 -17.27 7.87
CA ILE A 82 14.67 -16.63 8.54
C ILE A 82 15.98 -17.30 8.11
N ASP A 83 15.96 -18.62 7.97
CA ASP A 83 17.13 -19.39 7.60
C ASP A 83 16.70 -20.48 6.59
N PRO A 84 16.98 -20.27 5.32
CA PRO A 84 17.69 -19.14 4.71
C PRO A 84 16.87 -17.83 4.80
N TRP A 85 17.56 -16.71 4.81
CA TRP A 85 16.95 -15.39 4.82
C TRP A 85 16.22 -15.14 3.51
N ASP A 86 14.90 -15.03 3.57
CA ASP A 86 14.06 -14.98 2.37
C ASP A 86 12.97 -13.92 2.51
N PRO A 87 13.32 -12.63 2.43
CA PRO A 87 12.33 -11.56 2.47
C PRO A 87 11.59 -11.44 1.14
N ARG A 88 10.33 -11.06 1.23
CA ARG A 88 9.53 -10.72 0.05
C ARG A 88 8.69 -9.49 0.32
N GLY A 89 8.34 -8.80 -0.73
CA GLY A 89 7.51 -7.61 -0.58
C GLY A 89 7.27 -6.88 -1.87
N ILE A 90 6.39 -5.87 -1.76
CA ILE A 90 6.06 -4.95 -2.85
C ILE A 90 6.01 -3.55 -2.27
N ARG A 91 6.79 -2.64 -2.86
CA ARG A 91 6.73 -1.21 -2.57
C ARG A 91 5.94 -0.54 -3.69
N ILE A 92 5.04 0.35 -3.32
CA ILE A 92 4.12 0.98 -4.25
C ILE A 92 4.15 2.49 -4.02
N TYR A 93 4.32 3.25 -5.09
CA TYR A 93 3.99 4.68 -5.10
C TYR A 93 2.65 4.84 -5.79
N GLY A 94 1.79 5.65 -5.21
CA GLY A 94 0.47 5.86 -5.77
C GLY A 94 -0.13 7.20 -5.39
N THR A 95 -1.31 7.43 -5.92
CA THR A 95 -2.14 8.58 -5.55
C THR A 95 -3.35 8.07 -4.77
N ALA A 96 -3.78 8.87 -3.81
CA ALA A 96 -4.87 8.48 -2.91
C ALA A 96 -6.06 9.41 -3.03
N ASP A 97 -7.24 8.85 -2.88
CA ASP A 97 -8.48 9.60 -2.71
C ASP A 97 -9.30 8.94 -1.60
N ILE A 98 -10.36 9.62 -1.18
CA ILE A 98 -11.23 9.13 -0.12
C ILE A 98 -12.50 8.63 -0.78
N VAL A 99 -12.87 7.39 -0.47
CA VAL A 99 -14.06 6.75 -1.02
C VAL A 99 -14.88 6.11 0.09
N THR A 100 -16.19 6.02 -0.12
CA THR A 100 -17.09 5.21 0.70
C THR A 100 -17.24 3.87 0.00
N ARG A 101 -17.14 2.79 0.76
CA ARG A 101 -17.15 1.45 0.18
C ARG A 101 -17.94 0.50 1.04
N GLN A 102 -18.80 -0.29 0.41
CA GLN A 102 -19.53 -1.39 1.05
C GLN A 102 -18.78 -2.70 0.78
N GLY A 103 -18.89 -3.67 1.70
CA GLY A 103 -18.29 -4.98 1.53
C GLY A 103 -16.78 -5.05 1.79
N GLY A 104 -16.17 -3.98 2.31
CA GLY A 104 -14.75 -3.97 2.65
C GLY A 104 -14.47 -4.56 4.04
N TYR A 105 -13.19 -4.65 4.41
CA TYR A 105 -12.79 -5.27 5.66
C TYR A 105 -13.27 -4.51 6.91
N MET A 106 -13.71 -3.27 6.76
CA MET A 106 -14.29 -2.48 7.85
C MET A 106 -15.81 -2.63 7.97
N GLU A 107 -16.43 -3.47 7.13
CA GLU A 107 -17.88 -3.59 7.08
C GLU A 107 -18.50 -4.08 8.40
N ASN A 108 -17.79 -4.97 9.11
CA ASN A 108 -18.26 -5.57 10.35
C ASN A 108 -17.96 -4.71 11.58
N THR A 109 -17.52 -3.47 11.40
CA THR A 109 -17.37 -2.52 12.48
C THR A 109 -18.68 -1.74 12.67
N ASP A 110 -18.81 -1.03 13.78
CA ASP A 110 -20.00 -0.21 14.06
C ASP A 110 -20.10 1.04 13.17
N GLN A 111 -19.40 1.06 12.06
CA GLN A 111 -19.40 2.19 11.13
C GLN A 111 -20.26 1.87 9.91
N PRO A 112 -21.43 2.49 9.77
CA PRO A 112 -22.18 2.37 8.52
C PRO A 112 -21.44 3.10 7.39
N ASN A 113 -21.32 2.46 6.23
CA ASN A 113 -20.67 3.02 5.05
C ASN A 113 -19.26 3.56 5.36
N PRO A 114 -18.33 2.69 5.79
CA PRO A 114 -17.00 3.17 6.18
C PRO A 114 -16.25 3.81 5.01
N GLN A 115 -15.50 4.86 5.32
CA GLN A 115 -14.63 5.52 4.37
C GLN A 115 -13.26 4.84 4.34
N TYR A 116 -12.62 4.91 3.17
CA TYR A 116 -11.29 4.34 2.95
C TYR A 116 -10.43 5.35 2.22
N ILE A 117 -9.14 5.27 2.49
CA ILE A 117 -8.13 5.85 1.59
C ILE A 117 -7.95 4.83 0.48
N ARG A 118 -8.36 5.18 -0.73
CA ARG A 118 -8.16 4.34 -1.90
C ARG A 118 -6.87 4.76 -2.59
N VAL A 119 -5.96 3.81 -2.78
CA VAL A 119 -4.68 4.06 -3.41
C VAL A 119 -4.69 3.50 -4.82
N ASN A 120 -4.41 4.37 -5.79
CA ASN A 120 -4.23 4.02 -7.19
C ASN A 120 -2.74 3.83 -7.45
N PRO A 121 -2.27 2.58 -7.63
CA PRO A 121 -0.84 2.32 -7.83
C PRO A 121 -0.33 2.94 -9.14
N LYS A 122 0.78 3.65 -9.06
CA LYS A 122 1.42 4.29 -10.22
C LYS A 122 2.76 3.66 -10.56
N LYS A 123 3.49 3.18 -9.56
CA LYS A 123 4.79 2.56 -9.74
C LYS A 123 4.98 1.52 -8.63
N LYS A 124 5.59 0.40 -8.97
CA LYS A 124 5.85 -0.66 -8.00
C LYS A 124 7.24 -1.25 -8.17
N TRP A 125 7.74 -1.79 -7.07
CA TRP A 125 8.95 -2.62 -7.02
C TRP A 125 8.59 -3.85 -6.19
N SER A 126 8.94 -5.03 -6.68
CA SER A 126 8.71 -6.27 -5.93
C SER A 126 9.99 -7.09 -5.85
N TRP A 127 10.09 -7.87 -4.79
CA TRP A 127 11.22 -8.77 -4.54
C TRP A 127 10.71 -10.01 -3.81
N GLY A 128 11.29 -11.15 -4.16
CA GLY A 128 10.98 -12.42 -3.49
C GLY A 128 9.57 -12.95 -3.70
N VAL A 129 8.74 -12.34 -4.54
CA VAL A 129 7.35 -12.73 -4.77
C VAL A 129 7.23 -13.72 -5.93
N ALA A 130 7.67 -13.31 -7.11
CA ALA A 130 7.60 -14.13 -8.32
C ALA A 130 8.87 -14.94 -8.55
N GLU A 131 9.99 -14.45 -8.04
CA GLU A 131 11.31 -15.02 -8.21
C GLU A 131 12.08 -14.89 -6.90
N PRO A 132 13.15 -15.70 -6.68
CA PRO A 132 13.99 -15.55 -5.51
C PRO A 132 14.54 -14.12 -5.39
N VAL A 133 14.66 -13.64 -4.16
CA VAL A 133 15.14 -12.28 -3.89
C VAL A 133 16.60 -12.11 -4.29
N ILE A 134 17.39 -13.19 -4.28
CA ILE A 134 18.78 -13.18 -4.71
C ILE A 134 18.94 -14.16 -5.87
N VAL A 135 19.44 -13.67 -7.00
CA VAL A 135 19.72 -14.45 -8.20
C VAL A 135 21.16 -14.17 -8.60
N GLN A 136 21.99 -15.22 -8.68
CA GLN A 136 23.39 -15.11 -9.02
C GLN A 136 24.15 -14.09 -8.16
N GLY A 137 23.85 -14.10 -6.83
CA GLY A 137 24.49 -13.21 -5.88
C GLY A 137 24.01 -11.77 -5.91
N LYS A 138 23.00 -11.44 -6.71
CA LYS A 138 22.46 -10.08 -6.83
C LYS A 138 21.04 -10.01 -6.34
N PHE A 139 20.72 -8.88 -5.72
CA PHE A 139 19.36 -8.59 -5.28
C PHE A 139 18.45 -8.36 -6.48
N ASN A 140 17.40 -9.15 -6.60
CA ASN A 140 16.52 -9.17 -7.76
C ASN A 140 15.22 -8.44 -7.47
N VAL A 141 15.05 -7.26 -8.06
CA VAL A 141 13.86 -6.41 -7.90
C VAL A 141 13.19 -6.23 -9.24
N LYS A 142 11.89 -6.50 -9.30
CA LYS A 142 11.06 -6.27 -10.47
C LYS A 142 10.31 -4.95 -10.30
N LYS A 143 10.32 -4.10 -11.32
CA LYS A 143 9.60 -2.83 -11.26
C LYS A 143 8.68 -2.64 -12.46
N ALA A 144 7.60 -1.90 -12.26
CA ALA A 144 6.71 -1.47 -13.31
C ALA A 144 6.08 -0.14 -12.94
N LYS A 145 5.60 0.58 -13.94
CA LYS A 145 4.86 1.82 -13.73
C LYS A 145 3.64 1.83 -14.63
N ALA A 146 2.61 2.57 -14.21
CA ALA A 146 1.42 2.79 -15.02
C ALA A 146 1.80 3.57 -16.28
N GLY A 147 1.28 3.12 -17.40
CA GLY A 147 1.53 3.74 -18.70
C GLY A 147 0.82 5.08 -18.86
#